data_51cac33fc4997efe3717dafcf4b4b31d
#
_entry.id   51cac33fc4997efe3717dafcf4b4b31d
#
_cell.length_a   1.000
_cell.length_b   1.000
_cell.length_c   1.000
_cell.angle_alpha   90.00
_cell.angle_beta   90.00
_cell.angle_gamma   90.00
#
_symmetry.space_group_name_H-M   'P 1'
#
loop_
_entity.id
_entity.type
_entity.pdbx_description
1 polymer ?
#
loop_
_entity_poly.entity_id
_entity_poly.type
_entity_poly.pdbx_seq_one_letter_code
_entity_poly.pdbx_strand_id
1 'polypeptide(L)' 'HWYIVELKYAEYKDPESRVEELRQEAIAQANRYADTDTVKRAVGTTQLHKIVVVYKGMDMPICEEV' A
#
# COMPACT_ATOMS: atom_id res chain seq x y z
N HIS A 1 2.66 14.89 9.86
CA HIS A 1 2.09 13.93 8.89
C HIS A 1 2.62 12.53 9.13
N TRP A 2 1.75 11.56 9.03
CA TRP A 2 2.08 10.15 9.17
C TRP A 2 1.84 9.45 7.84
N TYR A 3 2.69 8.47 7.52
CA TYR A 3 2.61 7.73 6.27
C TYR A 3 2.61 6.23 6.56
N ILE A 4 1.71 5.51 5.89
CA ILE A 4 1.74 4.06 5.80
C ILE A 4 2.06 3.73 4.36
N VAL A 5 3.14 2.99 4.15
CA VAL A 5 3.57 2.59 2.80
C VAL A 5 3.54 1.07 2.73
N GLU A 6 2.71 0.53 1.86
CA GLU A 6 2.66 -0.90 1.59
C GLU A 6 3.34 -1.19 0.26
N LEU A 7 4.30 -2.12 0.30
CA LEU A 7 5.07 -2.52 -0.86
C LEU A 7 4.72 -3.94 -1.25
N LYS A 8 4.47 -4.15 -2.53
CA LYS A 8 4.24 -5.48 -3.10
C LYS A 8 5.11 -5.66 -4.32
N TYR A 9 5.48 -6.90 -4.59
CA TYR A 9 6.36 -7.24 -5.71
C TYR A 9 5.72 -8.32 -6.55
N ALA A 10 5.61 -8.08 -7.85
CA ALA A 10 5.25 -9.07 -8.85
C ALA A 10 6.49 -9.43 -9.66
N GLU A 11 6.53 -10.64 -10.20
CA GLU A 11 7.59 -11.03 -11.09
C GLU A 11 7.37 -10.40 -12.46
N TYR A 12 8.45 -10.21 -13.20
CA TYR A 12 8.37 -9.62 -14.54
C TYR A 12 7.39 -10.36 -15.45
N LYS A 13 7.34 -11.67 -15.33
CA LYS A 13 6.49 -12.54 -16.15
C LYS A 13 5.04 -12.61 -15.70
N ASP A 14 4.70 -12.04 -14.54
CA ASP A 14 3.34 -12.10 -14.03
C ASP A 14 2.41 -11.24 -14.89
N PRO A 15 1.13 -11.65 -15.06
CA PRO A 15 0.17 -10.86 -15.83
C PRO A 15 -0.28 -9.62 -15.07
N GLU A 16 -0.88 -8.69 -15.80
CA GLU A 16 -1.40 -7.45 -15.21
C GLU A 16 -2.46 -7.72 -14.14
N SER A 17 -3.22 -8.81 -14.27
CA SER A 17 -4.19 -9.22 -13.25
C SER A 17 -3.53 -9.48 -11.91
N ARG A 18 -2.29 -9.99 -11.92
CA ARG A 18 -1.54 -10.20 -10.68
C ARG A 18 -1.15 -8.89 -10.03
N VAL A 19 -0.76 -7.90 -10.83
CA VAL A 19 -0.45 -6.56 -10.34
C VAL A 19 -1.68 -5.95 -9.65
N GLU A 20 -2.85 -6.09 -10.26
CA GLU A 20 -4.09 -5.58 -9.67
C GLU A 20 -4.45 -6.31 -8.38
N GLU A 21 -4.26 -7.62 -8.32
CA GLU A 21 -4.48 -8.38 -7.09
C GLU A 21 -3.58 -7.86 -5.97
N LEU A 22 -2.30 -7.65 -6.28
CA LEU A 22 -1.34 -7.13 -5.30
C LEU A 22 -1.71 -5.72 -4.84
N ARG A 23 -2.20 -4.92 -5.76
CA ARG A 23 -2.69 -3.58 -5.43
C ARG A 23 -3.83 -3.65 -4.42
N GLN A 24 -4.81 -4.52 -4.66
CA GLN A 24 -5.94 -4.69 -3.76
C GLN A 24 -5.50 -5.22 -2.40
N GLU A 25 -4.58 -6.17 -2.37
CA GLU A 25 -4.01 -6.68 -1.13
C GLU A 25 -3.31 -5.58 -0.34
N ALA A 26 -2.54 -4.76 -1.02
CA ALA A 26 -1.82 -3.66 -0.38
C ALA A 26 -2.77 -2.63 0.20
N ILE A 27 -3.83 -2.29 -0.52
CA ILE A 27 -4.86 -1.37 -0.04
C ILE A 27 -5.53 -1.94 1.22
N ALA A 28 -5.91 -3.21 1.19
CA ALA A 28 -6.54 -3.86 2.33
C ALA A 28 -5.61 -3.88 3.55
N GLN A 29 -4.34 -4.17 3.34
CA GLN A 29 -3.36 -4.19 4.43
C GLN A 29 -3.12 -2.80 5.00
N ALA A 30 -3.01 -1.79 4.15
CA ALA A 30 -2.84 -0.41 4.60
C ALA A 30 -4.03 0.04 5.44
N ASN A 31 -5.24 -0.27 5.00
CA ASN A 31 -6.45 0.08 5.73
C ASN A 31 -6.54 -0.65 7.07
N ARG A 32 -6.19 -1.92 7.08
CA ARG A 32 -6.18 -2.73 8.32
C ARG A 32 -5.16 -2.18 9.32
N TYR A 33 -3.99 -1.83 8.83
CA TYR A 33 -2.94 -1.27 9.68
C TYR A 33 -3.36 0.09 10.23
N ALA A 34 -3.95 0.94 9.40
CA ALA A 34 -4.44 2.25 9.82
C ALA A 34 -5.54 2.17 10.87
N ASP A 35 -6.28 1.06 10.89
CA ASP A 35 -7.39 0.85 11.80
C ASP A 35 -6.97 0.29 13.17
N THR A 36 -5.66 0.07 13.39
CA THR A 36 -5.17 -0.40 14.68
C THR A 36 -5.16 0.73 15.70
N ASP A 37 -5.39 0.39 16.97
CA ASP A 37 -5.37 1.38 18.05
C ASP A 37 -4.02 2.06 18.19
N THR A 38 -2.94 1.30 17.97
CA THR A 38 -1.58 1.84 18.05
C THR A 38 -1.37 2.98 17.05
N VAL A 39 -1.79 2.75 15.79
CA VAL A 39 -1.64 3.77 14.75
C VAL A 39 -2.57 4.95 15.00
N LYS A 40 -3.81 4.69 15.41
CA LYS A 40 -4.77 5.76 15.72
C LYS A 40 -4.27 6.68 16.81
N ARG A 41 -3.65 6.12 17.85
CA ARG A 41 -3.06 6.91 18.93
C ARG A 41 -1.86 7.73 18.45
N ALA A 42 -0.99 7.11 17.65
CA ALA A 42 0.20 7.78 17.15
C ALA A 42 -0.16 8.95 16.23
N VAL A 43 -1.15 8.74 15.35
CA VAL A 43 -1.61 9.77 14.43
C VAL A 43 -2.31 10.91 15.17
N GLY A 44 -3.18 10.56 16.13
CA GLY A 44 -3.96 11.55 16.86
C GLY A 44 -4.80 12.42 15.92
N THR A 45 -4.57 13.73 15.94
CA THR A 45 -5.24 14.68 15.05
C THR A 45 -4.40 15.00 13.82
N THR A 46 -3.23 14.38 13.67
CA THR A 46 -2.35 14.57 12.52
C THR A 46 -2.94 13.83 11.31
N GLN A 47 -2.66 14.36 10.13
CA GLN A 47 -3.15 13.75 8.90
C GLN A 47 -2.38 12.47 8.59
N LEU A 48 -3.11 11.41 8.23
CA LEU A 48 -2.55 10.12 7.86
C LEU A 48 -2.64 9.92 6.34
N HIS A 49 -1.53 9.53 5.74
CA HIS A 49 -1.45 9.22 4.32
C HIS A 49 -1.16 7.75 4.14
N LYS A 50 -1.91 7.09 3.27
CA LYS A 50 -1.71 5.67 2.94
C LYS A 50 -1.26 5.58 1.49
N ILE A 51 -0.09 5.01 1.28
CA ILE A 51 0.53 4.91 -0.05
C ILE A 51 0.74 3.44 -0.39
N VAL A 52 0.33 3.07 -1.59
CA VAL A 52 0.47 1.71 -2.10
C VAL A 52 1.42 1.72 -3.28
N VAL A 53 2.42 0.84 -3.23
CA VAL A 53 3.42 0.71 -4.28
C VAL A 53 3.49 -0.74 -4.71
N VAL A 54 3.36 -1.00 -6.01
CA VAL A 54 3.54 -2.33 -6.58
C VAL A 54 4.64 -2.27 -7.62
N TYR A 55 5.63 -3.13 -7.47
CA TYR A 55 6.71 -3.30 -8.44
C TYR A 55 6.46 -4.53 -9.29
N LYS A 56 6.82 -4.46 -10.56
CA LYS A 56 6.81 -5.61 -11.45
C LYS A 56 8.16 -5.66 -12.16
N GLY A 57 9.01 -6.59 -11.74
CA GLY A 57 10.40 -6.62 -12.21
C GLY A 57 11.11 -5.34 -11.81
N MET A 58 11.55 -4.58 -12.80
CA MET A 58 12.22 -3.29 -12.57
C MET A 58 11.27 -2.09 -12.72
N ASP A 59 10.01 -2.35 -13.09
CA ASP A 59 9.01 -1.31 -13.28
C ASP A 59 8.20 -1.08 -12.01
N MET A 60 7.63 0.11 -11.89
CA MET A 60 6.77 0.47 -10.77
C MET A 60 5.43 0.95 -11.33
N PRO A 61 4.55 0.02 -11.76
CA PRO A 61 3.29 0.39 -12.39
C PRO A 61 2.29 1.06 -11.45
N ILE A 62 2.40 0.80 -10.14
CA ILE A 62 1.49 1.37 -9.16
C ILE A 62 2.29 2.13 -8.10
N CYS A 63 1.95 3.40 -7.92
CA CYS A 63 2.42 4.21 -6.81
C CYS A 63 1.36 5.27 -6.57
N GLU A 64 0.49 5.03 -5.59
CA GLU A 64 -0.67 5.91 -5.40
C GLU A 64 -1.05 6.04 -3.93
N GLU A 65 -1.64 7.17 -3.59
CA GLU A 65 -2.23 7.40 -2.29
C GLU A 65 -3.69 6.95 -2.31
N VAL A 66 -4.08 6.21 -1.30
CA VAL A 66 -5.44 5.65 -1.20
C VAL A 66 -6.18 6.11 0.04
#